data_cb7c796f7c28cb30a8e0ea5da1791822
#
_entry.id   cb7c796f7c28cb30a8e0ea5da1791822
#
_cell.length_a   1.000
_cell.length_b   1.000
_cell.length_c   1.000
_cell.angle_alpha   90.00
_cell.angle_beta   90.00
_cell.angle_gamma   90.00
#
_symmetry.space_group_name_H-M   'P 1'
#
loop_
_entity.id
_entity.type
_entity.pdbx_description
1 polymer ?
#
loop_
_entity_poly.entity_id
_entity_poly.type
_entity_poly.pdbx_seq_one_letter_code
_entity_poly.pdbx_strand_id
1 'polypeptide(L)'
;MVVIRGVTGGANVPGSRPARGASGGFRVGGSAEETREASASTGVSAATAMGLLAVQELGPAKERNARAFRRGEDMLKELKALQLELLEGRADPARLKELARLTEGEKPADPGLAEAVAAIALRARLELARRGLES
;
A
#
# COMPACT_ATOMS: atom_id res chain seq x y z
N MET A 1 -6.75 37.02 -32.17
CA MET A 1 -5.34 36.63 -32.31
C MET A 1 -4.67 36.76 -30.96
N VAL A 2 -4.42 35.65 -30.30
CA VAL A 2 -3.68 35.59 -29.06
C VAL A 2 -2.33 34.91 -29.35
N VAL A 3 -1.26 35.68 -29.24
CA VAL A 3 0.11 35.24 -29.47
C VAL A 3 0.68 34.77 -28.14
N ILE A 4 0.98 33.48 -28.01
CA ILE A 4 1.69 32.94 -26.85
C ILE A 4 3.20 32.98 -27.16
N ARG A 5 3.89 33.86 -26.46
CA ARG A 5 5.37 33.94 -26.50
C ARG A 5 5.94 32.80 -25.68
N GLY A 6 6.77 31.98 -26.33
CA GLY A 6 7.59 30.97 -25.68
C GLY A 6 8.71 31.60 -24.86
N VAL A 7 8.91 31.07 -23.66
CA VAL A 7 10.04 31.42 -22.80
C VAL A 7 11.12 30.35 -23.03
N THR A 8 12.15 30.75 -23.76
CA THR A 8 13.44 30.07 -23.79
C THR A 8 14.32 30.66 -22.70
N GLY A 9 14.63 29.89 -21.69
CA GLY A 9 15.60 30.22 -20.66
C GLY A 9 16.52 29.05 -20.40
N GLY A 10 17.61 28.98 -21.15
CA GLY A 10 18.72 28.08 -20.87
C GLY A 10 19.50 28.58 -19.66
N ALA A 11 19.66 27.78 -18.65
CA ALA A 11 20.62 27.97 -17.59
C ALA A 11 21.58 26.77 -17.57
N ASN A 12 22.75 27.08 -18.02
CA ASN A 12 23.97 26.31 -17.97
C ASN A 12 24.41 26.14 -16.51
N VAL A 13 24.51 24.91 -16.00
CA VAL A 13 25.10 24.65 -14.69
C VAL A 13 26.38 23.86 -14.88
N PRO A 14 27.53 24.41 -14.44
CA PRO A 14 28.82 23.74 -14.56
C PRO A 14 28.95 22.64 -13.50
N GLY A 15 29.65 21.57 -13.93
CA GLY A 15 29.87 20.36 -13.21
C GLY A 15 30.45 20.47 -11.80
N SER A 16 30.01 19.59 -10.96
CA SER A 16 30.68 19.25 -9.71
C SER A 16 31.17 17.81 -9.76
N ARG A 17 32.43 17.70 -9.45
CA ARG A 17 33.30 16.53 -9.44
C ARG A 17 32.77 15.40 -8.56
N PRO A 18 33.09 14.13 -8.87
CA PRO A 18 32.81 13.02 -7.98
C PRO A 18 33.80 13.04 -6.81
N ALA A 19 33.28 13.06 -5.62
CA ALA A 19 34.07 12.81 -4.42
C ALA A 19 34.38 11.31 -4.32
N ARG A 20 35.66 11.04 -4.40
CA ARG A 20 36.27 9.77 -4.07
C ARG A 20 36.11 9.47 -2.58
N GLY A 21 35.83 8.20 -2.29
CA GLY A 21 36.46 7.57 -1.16
C GLY A 21 35.59 7.32 0.03
N ALA A 22 35.31 6.07 0.26
CA ALA A 22 35.72 5.37 1.47
C ALA A 22 35.36 3.90 1.30
N SER A 23 36.32 3.12 0.86
CA SER A 23 36.35 1.67 1.05
C SER A 23 36.49 1.40 2.55
N GLY A 24 35.42 1.06 3.21
CA GLY A 24 35.44 0.45 4.53
C GLY A 24 35.83 -1.02 4.38
N GLY A 25 37.13 -1.30 4.38
CA GLY A 25 37.65 -2.66 4.36
C GLY A 25 37.21 -3.42 5.61
N PHE A 26 36.61 -4.56 5.38
CA PHE A 26 36.39 -5.58 6.39
C PHE A 26 37.77 -6.16 6.75
N ARG A 27 38.31 -5.76 7.89
CA ARG A 27 39.53 -6.36 8.45
C ARG A 27 39.16 -7.59 9.24
N VAL A 28 39.36 -8.75 8.64
CA VAL A 28 39.54 -10.00 9.38
C VAL A 28 41.05 -10.10 9.67
N GLY A 29 41.41 -9.95 10.86
CA GLY A 29 42.80 -10.06 11.29
C GLY A 29 42.91 -10.35 12.78
N GLY A 30 43.18 -11.58 13.11
CA GLY A 30 44.27 -12.07 13.88
C GLY A 30 44.08 -12.19 15.39
N SER A 31 43.92 -13.44 15.80
CA SER A 31 44.50 -14.10 17.00
C SER A 31 44.86 -13.24 18.20
N ALA A 32 44.13 -13.43 19.28
CA ALA A 32 44.69 -13.64 20.60
C ALA A 32 43.64 -14.36 21.46
N GLU A 33 44.04 -15.50 21.97
CA GLU A 33 43.33 -16.28 22.97
C GLU A 33 43.03 -15.45 24.20
N GLU A 34 41.82 -15.52 24.71
CA GLU A 34 41.55 -15.91 26.11
C GLU A 34 40.07 -15.78 26.43
N THR A 35 39.49 -16.92 26.74
CA THR A 35 38.38 -17.17 27.68
C THR A 35 37.50 -15.98 28.05
N ARG A 36 36.37 -15.84 27.39
CA ARG A 36 35.10 -15.41 27.98
C ARG A 36 33.95 -16.14 27.31
N GLU A 37 33.83 -17.40 27.65
CA GLU A 37 32.59 -18.14 27.49
C GLU A 37 31.52 -17.51 28.39
N ALA A 38 30.28 -17.46 27.87
CA ALA A 38 29.02 -17.24 28.56
C ALA A 38 28.49 -15.82 28.72
N SER A 39 28.38 -15.02 27.60
CA SER A 39 27.42 -13.89 27.58
C SER A 39 26.91 -13.48 26.19
N ALA A 40 27.34 -14.15 25.11
CA ALA A 40 26.99 -13.75 23.75
C ALA A 40 25.78 -14.49 23.14
N SER A 41 25.26 -15.56 23.76
CA SER A 41 24.20 -16.35 23.20
C SER A 41 22.78 -15.81 23.45
N THR A 42 22.60 -15.06 24.55
CA THR A 42 21.27 -14.54 24.94
C THR A 42 20.81 -13.35 24.06
N GLY A 43 21.76 -12.52 23.64
CA GLY A 43 21.42 -11.34 22.80
C GLY A 43 21.04 -11.69 21.37
N VAL A 44 21.71 -12.67 20.76
CA VAL A 44 21.40 -13.10 19.38
C VAL A 44 20.08 -13.85 19.32
N SER A 45 19.77 -14.67 20.33
CA SER A 45 18.51 -15.39 20.42
C SER A 45 17.31 -14.44 20.58
N ALA A 46 17.43 -13.40 21.41
CA ALA A 46 16.38 -12.42 21.61
C ALA A 46 16.14 -11.55 20.35
N ALA A 47 17.19 -11.13 19.65
CA ALA A 47 17.07 -10.38 18.40
C ALA A 47 16.44 -11.22 17.29
N THR A 48 16.77 -12.50 17.20
CA THR A 48 16.17 -13.43 16.23
C THR A 48 14.71 -13.70 16.57
N ALA A 49 14.35 -13.87 17.85
CA ALA A 49 12.97 -14.06 18.27
C ALA A 49 12.11 -12.83 18.01
N MET A 50 12.62 -11.62 18.26
CA MET A 50 11.92 -10.38 17.91
C MET A 50 11.75 -10.22 16.39
N GLY A 51 12.76 -10.58 15.60
CA GLY A 51 12.66 -10.59 14.13
C GLY A 51 11.61 -11.56 13.61
N LEU A 52 11.53 -12.77 14.18
CA LEU A 52 10.52 -13.77 13.82
C LEU A 52 9.10 -13.33 14.21
N LEU A 53 8.92 -12.72 15.38
CA LEU A 53 7.64 -12.16 15.82
C LEU A 53 7.18 -11.03 14.90
N ALA A 54 8.08 -10.12 14.53
CA ALA A 54 7.79 -9.05 13.59
C ALA A 54 7.38 -9.58 12.20
N VAL A 55 8.04 -10.64 11.71
CA VAL A 55 7.67 -11.30 10.45
C VAL A 55 6.31 -12.00 10.55
N GLN A 56 5.99 -12.59 11.70
CA GLN A 56 4.69 -13.22 11.93
C GLN A 56 3.55 -12.20 12.04
N GLU A 57 3.79 -11.02 12.61
CA GLU A 57 2.81 -9.93 12.64
C GLU A 57 2.57 -9.31 11.25
N LEU A 58 3.60 -9.25 10.41
CA LEU A 58 3.48 -8.74 9.04
C LEU A 58 2.66 -9.64 8.12
N GLY A 59 2.66 -10.96 8.35
CA GLY A 59 1.90 -11.93 7.56
C GLY A 59 0.39 -11.65 7.55
N PRO A 60 -0.28 -11.61 8.70
CA PRO A 60 -1.71 -11.32 8.80
C PRO A 60 -2.08 -9.93 8.30
N ALA A 61 -1.24 -8.92 8.55
CA ALA A 61 -1.44 -7.56 8.06
C ALA A 61 -1.36 -7.50 6.52
N LYS A 62 -0.37 -8.18 5.93
CA LYS A 62 -0.22 -8.27 4.48
C LYS A 62 -1.41 -8.95 3.82
N GLU A 63 -1.90 -10.04 4.42
CA GLU A 63 -3.09 -10.74 3.91
C GLU A 63 -4.35 -9.88 4.00
N ARG A 64 -4.55 -9.15 5.10
CA ARG A 64 -5.67 -8.19 5.24
C ARG A 64 -5.61 -7.12 4.17
N ASN A 65 -4.45 -6.55 3.93
CA ASN A 65 -4.24 -5.56 2.89
C ASN A 65 -4.54 -6.12 1.50
N ALA A 66 -4.08 -7.34 1.19
CA ALA A 66 -4.35 -7.98 -0.09
C ALA A 66 -5.86 -8.26 -0.30
N ARG A 67 -6.58 -8.73 0.74
CA ARG A 67 -8.03 -8.92 0.68
C ARG A 67 -8.77 -7.60 0.50
N ALA A 68 -8.38 -6.57 1.24
CA ALA A 68 -9.00 -5.25 1.15
C ALA A 68 -8.74 -4.60 -0.22
N PHE A 69 -7.55 -4.76 -0.78
CA PHE A 69 -7.22 -4.27 -2.12
C PHE A 69 -8.11 -4.92 -3.19
N ARG A 70 -8.20 -6.25 -3.20
CA ARG A 70 -9.08 -6.97 -4.13
C ARG A 70 -10.54 -6.55 -4.00
N ARG A 71 -11.03 -6.43 -2.78
CA ARG A 71 -12.39 -5.93 -2.52
C ARG A 71 -12.60 -4.52 -3.08
N GLY A 72 -11.61 -3.63 -2.94
CA GLY A 72 -11.63 -2.30 -3.53
C GLY A 72 -11.73 -2.34 -5.06
N GLU A 73 -10.94 -3.18 -5.71
CA GLU A 73 -11.01 -3.39 -7.16
C GLU A 73 -12.37 -3.94 -7.61
N ASP A 74 -12.91 -4.93 -6.88
CA ASP A 74 -14.22 -5.49 -7.17
C ASP A 74 -15.34 -4.43 -7.03
N MET A 75 -15.31 -3.60 -5.98
CA MET A 75 -16.25 -2.47 -5.84
C MET A 75 -16.15 -1.50 -7.01
N LEU A 76 -14.96 -1.14 -7.46
CA LEU A 76 -14.78 -0.26 -8.62
C LEU A 76 -15.33 -0.87 -9.90
N LYS A 77 -15.12 -2.17 -10.10
CA LYS A 77 -15.65 -2.92 -11.24
C LYS A 77 -17.18 -2.92 -11.24
N GLU A 78 -17.80 -3.21 -10.09
CA GLU A 78 -19.25 -3.21 -9.97
C GLU A 78 -19.85 -1.80 -10.14
N LEU A 79 -19.21 -0.76 -9.60
CA LEU A 79 -19.62 0.63 -9.79
C LEU A 79 -19.57 1.04 -11.28
N LYS A 80 -18.52 0.65 -11.99
CA LYS A 80 -18.37 0.91 -13.42
C LYS A 80 -19.46 0.22 -14.23
N ALA A 81 -19.72 -1.04 -13.93
CA ALA A 81 -20.76 -1.81 -14.62
C ALA A 81 -22.16 -1.23 -14.33
N LEU A 82 -22.44 -0.86 -13.07
CA LEU A 82 -23.68 -0.17 -12.71
C LEU A 82 -23.84 1.15 -13.46
N GLN A 83 -22.77 1.91 -13.63
CA GLN A 83 -22.80 3.16 -14.39
C GLN A 83 -23.19 2.93 -15.86
N LEU A 84 -22.67 1.88 -16.49
CA LEU A 84 -23.04 1.52 -17.86
C LEU A 84 -24.51 1.11 -17.96
N GLU A 85 -25.00 0.28 -17.04
CA GLU A 85 -26.41 -0.14 -16.99
C GLU A 85 -27.37 1.04 -16.83
N LEU A 86 -26.96 2.03 -16.01
CA LEU A 86 -27.76 3.25 -15.83
C LEU A 86 -27.84 4.11 -17.08
N LEU A 87 -26.78 4.16 -17.89
CA LEU A 87 -26.81 4.82 -19.20
C LEU A 87 -27.76 4.12 -20.17
N GLU A 88 -27.98 2.81 -20.00
CA GLU A 88 -28.95 2.01 -20.74
C GLU A 88 -30.38 2.05 -20.16
N GLY A 89 -30.58 2.85 -19.09
CA GLY A 89 -31.86 3.02 -18.42
C GLY A 89 -32.28 1.85 -17.51
N ARG A 90 -31.36 1.02 -17.09
CA ARG A 90 -31.61 -0.14 -16.21
C ARG A 90 -30.58 -0.23 -15.11
N ALA A 91 -30.91 -0.96 -14.04
CA ALA A 91 -29.98 -1.36 -12.99
C ALA A 91 -30.31 -2.80 -12.59
N ASP A 92 -29.34 -3.69 -12.65
CA ASP A 92 -29.52 -5.08 -12.25
C ASP A 92 -29.58 -5.17 -10.71
N PRO A 93 -30.70 -5.68 -10.12
CA PRO A 93 -30.80 -5.87 -8.69
C PRO A 93 -29.73 -6.83 -8.12
N ALA A 94 -29.25 -7.80 -8.91
CA ALA A 94 -28.21 -8.71 -8.48
C ALA A 94 -26.87 -7.98 -8.30
N ARG A 95 -26.56 -7.06 -9.21
CA ARG A 95 -25.39 -6.19 -9.10
C ARG A 95 -25.44 -5.27 -7.89
N LEU A 96 -26.59 -4.70 -7.61
CA LEU A 96 -26.78 -3.85 -6.44
C LEU A 96 -26.57 -4.62 -5.13
N LYS A 97 -27.05 -5.86 -5.04
CA LYS A 97 -26.82 -6.74 -3.89
C LYS A 97 -25.33 -7.09 -3.73
N GLU A 98 -24.65 -7.39 -4.83
CA GLU A 98 -23.21 -7.69 -4.78
C GLU A 98 -22.40 -6.45 -4.35
N LEU A 99 -22.75 -5.28 -4.89
CA LEU A 99 -22.11 -4.03 -4.47
C LEU A 99 -22.33 -3.77 -2.98
N ALA A 100 -23.53 -4.00 -2.45
CA ALA A 100 -23.82 -3.87 -1.01
C ALA A 100 -22.92 -4.80 -0.19
N ARG A 101 -22.83 -6.07 -0.58
CA ARG A 101 -21.96 -7.06 0.07
C ARG A 101 -20.50 -6.63 0.09
N LEU A 102 -20.00 -6.03 -0.99
CA LEU A 102 -18.60 -5.58 -1.09
C LEU A 102 -18.31 -4.33 -0.22
N THR A 103 -19.31 -3.54 0.16
CA THR A 103 -19.10 -2.40 1.07
C THR A 103 -18.77 -2.84 2.50
N GLU A 104 -19.10 -4.06 2.84
CA GLU A 104 -18.79 -4.67 4.12
C GLU A 104 -17.45 -5.41 4.07
N GLY A 105 -16.72 -5.40 5.17
CA GLY A 105 -15.48 -6.16 5.28
C GLY A 105 -14.44 -5.50 6.16
N GLU A 106 -13.44 -6.29 6.48
CA GLU A 106 -12.38 -5.92 7.41
C GLU A 106 -11.57 -4.71 6.91
N LYS A 107 -11.26 -3.81 7.84
CA LYS A 107 -10.38 -2.66 7.56
C LYS A 107 -8.96 -3.15 7.29
N PRO A 108 -8.28 -2.68 6.23
CA PRO A 108 -6.89 -3.01 5.99
C PRO A 108 -5.97 -2.46 7.08
N ALA A 109 -4.80 -3.06 7.23
CA ALA A 109 -3.79 -2.63 8.19
C ALA A 109 -3.05 -1.36 7.72
N ASP A 110 -2.88 -1.20 6.42
CA ASP A 110 -2.28 -0.01 5.84
C ASP A 110 -3.26 1.17 5.85
N PRO A 111 -2.88 2.33 6.43
CA PRO A 111 -3.78 3.47 6.57
C PRO A 111 -4.15 4.13 5.23
N GLY A 112 -3.22 4.18 4.27
CA GLY A 112 -3.51 4.75 2.95
C GLY A 112 -4.49 3.87 2.16
N LEU A 113 -4.30 2.55 2.22
CA LEU A 113 -5.26 1.61 1.63
C LEU A 113 -6.61 1.65 2.34
N ALA A 114 -6.63 1.84 3.67
CA ALA A 114 -7.86 1.98 4.44
C ALA A 114 -8.68 3.19 4.01
N GLU A 115 -8.02 4.33 3.81
CA GLU A 115 -8.66 5.54 3.32
C GLU A 115 -9.22 5.35 1.90
N ALA A 116 -8.43 4.79 0.99
CA ALA A 116 -8.85 4.54 -0.38
C ALA A 116 -10.07 3.59 -0.45
N VAL A 117 -10.03 2.46 0.26
CA VAL A 117 -11.14 1.50 0.29
C VAL A 117 -12.38 2.11 0.94
N ALA A 118 -12.23 2.92 2.00
CA ALA A 118 -13.35 3.61 2.64
C ALA A 118 -14.02 4.64 1.70
N ALA A 119 -13.22 5.37 0.91
CA ALA A 119 -13.75 6.32 -0.07
C ALA A 119 -14.56 5.60 -1.17
N ILE A 120 -14.07 4.47 -1.67
CA ILE A 120 -14.79 3.64 -2.66
C ILE A 120 -16.08 3.09 -2.06
N ALA A 121 -16.03 2.56 -0.83
CA ALA A 121 -17.19 2.03 -0.13
C ALA A 121 -18.25 3.11 0.13
N LEU A 122 -17.83 4.33 0.49
CA LEU A 122 -18.74 5.46 0.65
C LEU A 122 -19.46 5.78 -0.66
N ARG A 123 -18.75 5.83 -1.78
CA ARG A 123 -19.36 6.04 -3.10
C ARG A 123 -20.37 4.92 -3.43
N ALA A 124 -20.01 3.66 -3.16
CA ALA A 124 -20.91 2.54 -3.37
C ALA A 124 -22.21 2.67 -2.55
N ARG A 125 -22.10 3.02 -1.27
CA ARG A 125 -23.25 3.26 -0.38
C ARG A 125 -24.14 4.40 -0.86
N LEU A 126 -23.56 5.49 -1.35
CA LEU A 126 -24.31 6.59 -1.94
C LEU A 126 -25.10 6.15 -3.18
N GLU A 127 -24.53 5.32 -4.02
CA GLU A 127 -25.22 4.78 -5.19
C GLU A 127 -26.35 3.80 -4.79
N LEU A 128 -26.15 3.01 -3.75
CA LEU A 128 -27.18 2.13 -3.18
C LEU A 128 -28.33 2.94 -2.56
N ALA A 129 -28.01 3.94 -1.73
CA ALA A 129 -29.01 4.81 -1.11
C ALA A 129 -29.88 5.55 -2.12
N ARG A 130 -29.29 6.06 -3.21
CA ARG A 130 -30.03 6.70 -4.31
C ARG A 130 -31.07 5.77 -4.95
N ARG A 131 -30.95 4.46 -4.78
CA ARG A 131 -31.85 3.43 -5.31
C ARG A 131 -32.73 2.79 -4.26
N GLY A 132 -32.73 3.35 -3.04
CA GLY A 132 -33.52 2.87 -1.93
C GLY A 132 -33.02 1.56 -1.31
N LEU A 133 -31.75 1.21 -1.53
CA LEU A 133 -31.08 0.06 -0.93
C LEU A 133 -30.10 0.57 0.12
N GLU A 134 -30.61 0.90 1.29
CA GLU A 134 -29.77 1.15 2.47
C GLU A 134 -29.46 -0.19 3.15
N SER A 135 -28.19 -0.41 3.46
CA SER A 135 -27.71 -1.56 4.24
C SER A 135 -27.71 -1.25 5.73
#